data_04f8b57b76d6542c42e2e84b30b63712
#
_entry.id   04f8b57b76d6542c42e2e84b30b63712
#
_cell.length_a   1.000
_cell.length_b   1.000
_cell.length_c   1.000
_cell.angle_alpha   90.00
_cell.angle_beta   90.00
_cell.angle_gamma   90.00
#
_symmetry.space_group_name_H-M   'P 1'
#
loop_
_entity.id
_entity.type
_entity.pdbx_description
1 polymer ?
#
loop_
_entity_poly.entity_id
_entity_poly.type
_entity_poly.pdbx_seq_one_letter_code
_entity_poly.pdbx_strand_id
1 'polypeptide(L)'
;MAHWVKGNPVDISNGVHVVEFWATWCPPCRTSIPHLTQIQQQYKDRGVNIIGISNEDLGTVEPFVTRMGSKMNYTVAIDEGRSTSKGYMGKYGVNGIPHAFVVKDGAVVWHGHPMAKLEAAIDDALK
;
A
#
# COMPACT_ATOMS: atom_id res chain seq x y z
N MET A 1 14.12 2.24 5.34
CA MET A 1 13.68 0.94 5.86
C MET A 1 12.30 1.06 6.50
N ALA A 2 11.44 0.10 6.27
CA ALA A 2 10.07 0.18 6.78
C ALA A 2 9.97 -0.30 8.23
N HIS A 3 9.15 0.38 9.02
CA HIS A 3 8.73 -0.05 10.35
C HIS A 3 7.26 -0.51 10.26
N TRP A 4 6.98 -1.72 10.67
CA TRP A 4 5.65 -2.32 10.55
C TRP A 4 4.74 -1.86 11.68
N VAL A 5 3.60 -1.24 11.34
CA VAL A 5 2.63 -0.70 12.30
C VAL A 5 1.47 -1.66 12.53
N LYS A 6 1.00 -2.31 11.47
CA LYS A 6 -0.12 -3.25 11.51
C LYS A 6 0.16 -4.41 10.56
N GLY A 7 -0.25 -5.61 10.95
CA GLY A 7 -0.01 -6.81 10.16
C GLY A 7 1.41 -7.32 10.32
N ASN A 8 1.75 -8.31 9.51
CA ASN A 8 3.05 -8.95 9.53
C ASN A 8 3.93 -8.46 8.38
N PRO A 9 5.27 -8.49 8.53
CA PRO A 9 6.16 -8.18 7.42
C PRO A 9 5.83 -9.04 6.20
N VAL A 10 5.86 -8.43 5.01
CA VAL A 10 5.55 -9.10 3.75
C VAL A 10 6.80 -9.09 2.88
N ASP A 11 7.13 -10.25 2.30
CA ASP A 11 8.20 -10.38 1.32
C ASP A 11 7.60 -10.17 -0.07
N ILE A 12 7.81 -8.97 -0.63
CA ILE A 12 7.28 -8.61 -1.94
C ILE A 12 8.08 -9.18 -3.11
N SER A 13 9.20 -9.86 -2.83
CA SER A 13 10.01 -10.48 -3.88
C SER A 13 9.37 -11.73 -4.46
N ASN A 14 8.32 -12.26 -3.83
CA ASN A 14 7.60 -13.45 -4.25
C ASN A 14 6.10 -13.16 -4.37
N GLY A 15 5.52 -13.53 -5.51
CA GLY A 15 4.08 -13.40 -5.72
C GLY A 15 3.65 -11.98 -6.08
N VAL A 16 2.34 -11.76 -6.03
CA VAL A 16 1.72 -10.47 -6.39
C VAL A 16 1.32 -9.72 -5.13
N HIS A 17 1.75 -8.47 -5.02
CA HIS A 17 1.44 -7.60 -3.87
C HIS A 17 1.17 -6.18 -4.34
N VAL A 18 0.58 -5.37 -3.48
CA VAL A 18 0.31 -3.96 -3.74
C VAL A 18 1.05 -3.12 -2.71
N VAL A 19 1.86 -2.19 -3.17
CA VAL A 19 2.53 -1.19 -2.33
C VAL A 19 1.85 0.15 -2.59
N GLU A 20 1.21 0.74 -1.58
CA GLU A 20 0.44 1.97 -1.73
C GLU A 20 1.01 3.04 -0.78
N PHE A 21 1.30 4.22 -1.33
CA PHE A 21 1.82 5.35 -0.56
C PHE A 21 0.68 6.27 -0.17
N TRP A 22 0.63 6.67 1.11
CA TRP A 22 -0.47 7.43 1.69
C TRP A 22 0.00 8.30 2.85
N ALA A 23 -0.89 9.15 3.36
CA ALA A 23 -0.64 9.95 4.57
C ALA A 23 -1.94 10.17 5.34
N THR A 24 -1.83 10.39 6.63
CA THR A 24 -2.98 10.62 7.51
C THR A 24 -3.73 11.92 7.19
N TRP A 25 -3.00 12.93 6.70
CA TRP A 25 -3.56 14.25 6.37
C TRP A 25 -4.20 14.32 4.98
N CYS A 26 -4.08 13.29 4.20
CA CYS A 26 -4.46 13.27 2.77
C CYS A 26 -5.92 12.82 2.61
N PRO A 27 -6.87 13.72 2.26
CA PRO A 27 -8.27 13.33 2.12
C PRO A 27 -8.52 12.24 1.07
N PRO A 28 -7.94 12.30 -0.14
CA PRO A 28 -8.10 11.21 -1.10
C PRO A 28 -7.54 9.87 -0.60
N CYS A 29 -6.48 9.90 0.21
CA CYS A 29 -5.94 8.68 0.82
C CYS A 29 -6.96 8.06 1.77
N ARG A 30 -7.62 8.88 2.59
CA ARG A 30 -8.64 8.40 3.52
C ARG A 30 -9.85 7.82 2.80
N THR A 31 -10.19 8.37 1.65
CA THR A 31 -11.27 7.84 0.81
C THR A 31 -10.91 6.46 0.27
N SER A 32 -9.67 6.22 -0.11
CA SER A 32 -9.26 4.93 -0.67
C SER A 32 -9.06 3.83 0.37
N ILE A 33 -8.88 4.16 1.65
CA ILE A 33 -8.62 3.17 2.70
C ILE A 33 -9.71 2.08 2.78
N PRO A 34 -11.01 2.39 2.86
CA PRO A 34 -12.02 1.33 2.89
C PRO A 34 -12.05 0.49 1.62
N HIS A 35 -11.77 1.11 0.49
CA HIS A 35 -11.69 0.41 -0.80
C HIS A 35 -10.53 -0.59 -0.82
N LEU A 36 -9.36 -0.18 -0.34
CA LEU A 36 -8.20 -1.07 -0.22
C LEU A 36 -8.48 -2.23 0.74
N THR A 37 -9.22 -1.99 1.82
CA THR A 37 -9.62 -3.04 2.74
C THR A 37 -10.51 -4.08 2.06
N GLN A 38 -11.45 -3.64 1.21
CA GLN A 38 -12.29 -4.55 0.43
C GLN A 38 -11.46 -5.37 -0.55
N ILE A 39 -10.52 -4.73 -1.24
CA ILE A 39 -9.62 -5.41 -2.18
C ILE A 39 -8.77 -6.44 -1.44
N GLN A 40 -8.21 -6.08 -0.28
CA GLN A 40 -7.43 -7.02 0.51
C GLN A 40 -8.24 -8.25 0.90
N GLN A 41 -9.48 -8.07 1.32
CA GLN A 41 -10.36 -9.17 1.66
C GLN A 41 -10.67 -10.05 0.45
N GLN A 42 -10.89 -9.43 -0.69
CA GLN A 42 -11.20 -10.13 -1.94
C GLN A 42 -10.05 -11.01 -2.44
N TYR A 43 -8.80 -10.55 -2.28
CA TYR A 43 -7.62 -11.23 -2.83
C TYR A 43 -6.77 -11.96 -1.78
N LYS A 44 -7.20 -11.95 -0.54
CA LYS A 44 -6.45 -12.58 0.57
C LYS A 44 -6.16 -14.05 0.29
N ASP A 45 -7.16 -14.79 -0.17
CA ASP A 45 -7.03 -16.23 -0.42
C ASP A 45 -6.17 -16.55 -1.63
N ARG A 46 -5.82 -15.54 -2.42
CA ARG A 46 -4.92 -15.68 -3.57
C ARG A 46 -3.50 -15.22 -3.24
N GLY A 47 -3.22 -14.97 -1.96
CA GLY A 47 -1.89 -14.62 -1.49
C GLY A 47 -1.47 -13.20 -1.75
N VAL A 48 -2.38 -12.31 -2.16
CA VAL A 48 -2.08 -10.90 -2.39
C VAL A 48 -2.12 -10.13 -1.08
N ASN A 49 -1.09 -9.37 -0.80
CA ASN A 49 -1.04 -8.47 0.37
C ASN A 49 -0.97 -7.04 -0.08
N ILE A 50 -1.80 -6.18 0.54
CA ILE A 50 -1.71 -4.73 0.38
C ILE A 50 -0.87 -4.19 1.53
N ILE A 51 0.10 -3.36 1.20
CA ILE A 51 0.96 -2.71 2.17
C ILE A 51 0.84 -1.21 1.97
N GLY A 52 0.24 -0.51 2.95
CA GLY A 52 0.16 0.94 2.94
C GLY A 52 1.39 1.52 3.63
N ILE A 53 2.14 2.36 2.93
CA ILE A 53 3.38 2.94 3.44
C ILE A 53 3.24 4.45 3.54
N SER A 54 3.49 4.98 4.74
CA SER A 54 3.52 6.42 5.00
C SER A 54 4.93 6.88 5.34
N ASN A 55 5.29 8.08 4.89
CA ASN A 55 6.55 8.72 5.27
C ASN A 55 6.47 9.44 6.62
N GLU A 56 5.30 9.44 7.25
CA GLU A 56 5.09 10.08 8.54
C GLU A 56 5.71 9.25 9.68
N ASP A 57 5.85 9.87 10.86
CA ASP A 57 6.40 9.17 12.00
C ASP A 57 5.37 8.23 12.68
N LEU A 58 5.87 7.35 13.51
CA LEU A 58 5.05 6.36 14.21
C LEU A 58 4.01 7.03 15.12
N GLY A 59 4.38 8.12 15.78
CA GLY A 59 3.48 8.86 16.68
C GLY A 59 2.28 9.45 15.96
N THR A 60 2.37 9.68 14.67
CA THR A 60 1.28 10.18 13.83
C THR A 60 0.46 9.03 13.25
N VAL A 61 1.13 7.99 12.74
CA VAL A 61 0.47 6.91 11.99
C VAL A 61 -0.24 5.92 12.92
N GLU A 62 0.39 5.52 14.02
CA GLU A 62 -0.17 4.49 14.91
C GLU A 62 -1.54 4.87 15.49
N PRO A 63 -1.73 6.10 16.04
CA PRO A 63 -3.06 6.48 16.54
C PRO A 63 -4.12 6.50 15.44
N PHE A 64 -3.75 6.93 14.25
CA PHE A 64 -4.66 6.95 13.09
C PHE A 64 -5.11 5.52 12.74
N VAL A 65 -4.17 4.60 12.62
CA VAL A 65 -4.46 3.20 12.30
C VAL A 65 -5.34 2.56 13.37
N THR A 66 -5.06 2.85 14.64
CA THR A 66 -5.87 2.36 15.77
C THR A 66 -7.31 2.86 15.67
N ARG A 67 -7.51 4.15 15.37
CA ARG A 67 -8.85 4.72 15.22
C ARG A 67 -9.60 4.13 14.02
N MET A 68 -8.91 3.85 12.93
CA MET A 68 -9.52 3.27 11.74
C MET A 68 -9.99 1.82 11.99
N GLY A 69 -9.27 1.08 12.82
CA GLY A 69 -9.65 -0.29 13.17
C GLY A 69 -9.88 -1.16 11.93
N SER A 70 -11.03 -1.80 11.86
CA SER A 70 -11.36 -2.70 10.74
C SER A 70 -11.56 -2.00 9.40
N LYS A 71 -11.71 -0.68 9.38
CA LYS A 71 -11.81 0.09 8.13
C LYS A 71 -10.48 0.09 7.36
N MET A 72 -9.38 -0.12 8.06
CA MET A 72 -8.04 -0.19 7.50
C MET A 72 -7.44 -1.55 7.82
N ASN A 73 -7.97 -2.58 7.17
CA ASN A 73 -7.63 -3.96 7.49
C ASN A 73 -6.67 -4.57 6.47
N TYR A 74 -5.49 -3.98 6.41
CA TYR A 74 -4.36 -4.47 5.61
C TYR A 74 -3.06 -4.06 6.29
N THR A 75 -1.94 -4.54 5.78
CA THR A 75 -0.63 -4.25 6.37
C THR A 75 -0.26 -2.79 6.21
N VAL A 76 0.20 -2.17 7.30
CA VAL A 76 0.60 -0.76 7.31
C VAL A 76 2.02 -0.65 7.85
N ALA A 77 2.84 0.15 7.17
CA ALA A 77 4.22 0.41 7.57
C ALA A 77 4.54 1.89 7.43
N ILE A 78 5.57 2.33 8.13
CA ILE A 78 6.15 3.67 7.93
C ILE A 78 7.51 3.51 7.25
N ASP A 79 7.86 4.49 6.43
CA ASP A 79 9.09 4.49 5.64
C ASP A 79 10.09 5.51 6.23
N GLU A 80 10.85 5.07 7.23
CA GLU A 80 11.86 5.91 7.84
C GLU A 80 12.92 6.30 6.80
N GLY A 81 13.17 7.61 6.67
CA GLY A 81 14.15 8.11 5.72
C GLY A 81 13.69 8.10 4.26
N ARG A 82 12.44 7.73 4.00
CA ARG A 82 11.83 7.73 2.66
C ARG A 82 12.55 6.86 1.63
N SER A 83 13.29 5.85 2.06
CA SER A 83 14.04 5.00 1.14
C SER A 83 13.13 4.19 0.21
N THR A 84 12.04 3.65 0.73
CA THR A 84 11.06 2.91 -0.07
C THR A 84 10.31 3.84 -1.02
N SER A 85 9.90 5.01 -0.52
CA SER A 85 9.22 6.02 -1.33
C SER A 85 10.08 6.46 -2.51
N LYS A 86 11.37 6.72 -2.28
CA LYS A 86 12.30 7.09 -3.36
C LYS A 86 12.47 5.96 -4.37
N GLY A 87 12.52 4.71 -3.90
CA GLY A 87 12.68 3.55 -4.77
C GLY A 87 11.51 3.31 -5.70
N TYR A 88 10.29 3.60 -5.24
CA TYR A 88 9.08 3.43 -6.06
C TYR A 88 8.68 4.73 -6.74
N MET A 89 8.30 5.73 -5.96
CA MET A 89 7.73 6.96 -6.52
C MET A 89 8.78 7.78 -7.28
N GLY A 90 9.99 7.87 -6.74
CA GLY A 90 11.08 8.58 -7.42
C GLY A 90 11.45 7.93 -8.73
N LYS A 91 11.54 6.61 -8.77
CA LYS A 91 11.90 5.86 -9.97
C LYS A 91 10.88 6.06 -11.11
N TYR A 92 9.59 6.14 -10.77
CA TYR A 92 8.52 6.27 -11.76
C TYR A 92 8.02 7.71 -11.93
N GLY A 93 8.71 8.67 -11.32
CA GLY A 93 8.38 10.09 -11.48
C GLY A 93 7.05 10.50 -10.84
N VAL A 94 6.63 9.80 -9.78
CA VAL A 94 5.36 10.05 -9.11
C VAL A 94 5.56 11.03 -7.97
N ASN A 95 4.77 12.11 -7.92
CA ASN A 95 4.87 13.14 -6.89
C ASN A 95 3.66 13.21 -5.97
N GLY A 96 2.54 12.59 -6.34
CA GLY A 96 1.28 12.70 -5.60
C GLY A 96 0.88 11.42 -4.88
N ILE A 97 0.12 11.56 -3.81
CA ILE A 97 -0.51 10.45 -3.08
C ILE A 97 -2.03 10.65 -3.06
N PRO A 98 -2.84 9.57 -2.98
CA PRO A 98 -2.41 8.17 -2.89
C PRO A 98 -1.90 7.65 -4.24
N HIS A 99 -0.94 6.74 -4.20
CA HIS A 99 -0.45 6.08 -5.41
C HIS A 99 -0.12 4.62 -5.09
N ALA A 100 -0.57 3.71 -5.94
CA ALA A 100 -0.42 2.27 -5.74
C ALA A 100 0.46 1.67 -6.82
N PHE A 101 1.27 0.70 -6.43
CA PHE A 101 2.12 -0.09 -7.31
C PHE A 101 1.76 -1.56 -7.17
N VAL A 102 1.47 -2.24 -8.28
CA VAL A 102 1.33 -3.69 -8.29
C VAL A 102 2.70 -4.30 -8.58
N VAL A 103 3.15 -5.14 -7.66
CA VAL A 103 4.48 -5.75 -7.72
C VAL A 103 4.32 -7.25 -7.90
N LYS A 104 4.99 -7.81 -8.90
CA LYS A 104 4.99 -9.26 -9.14
C LYS A 104 6.43 -9.76 -9.10
N ASP A 105 6.71 -10.66 -8.16
CA ASP A 105 8.05 -11.24 -7.96
C ASP A 105 9.13 -10.16 -7.87
N GLY A 106 8.83 -9.08 -7.14
CA GLY A 106 9.75 -7.99 -6.91
C GLY A 106 9.78 -6.90 -7.98
N ALA A 107 9.05 -7.07 -9.08
CA ALA A 107 9.05 -6.11 -10.19
C ALA A 107 7.71 -5.37 -10.30
N VAL A 108 7.75 -4.05 -10.47
CA VAL A 108 6.53 -3.26 -10.68
C VAL A 108 5.96 -3.58 -12.06
N VAL A 109 4.70 -4.03 -12.09
CA VAL A 109 4.00 -4.35 -13.34
C VAL A 109 2.89 -3.36 -13.66
N TRP A 110 2.49 -2.54 -12.71
CA TRP A 110 1.48 -1.49 -12.89
C TRP A 110 1.62 -0.46 -11.78
N HIS A 111 1.27 0.80 -12.05
CA HIS A 111 1.10 1.80 -11.00
C HIS A 111 0.03 2.81 -11.39
N GLY A 112 -0.64 3.39 -10.40
CA GLY A 112 -1.69 4.36 -10.61
C GLY A 112 -2.41 4.72 -9.33
N HIS A 113 -3.50 5.49 -9.46
CA HIS A 113 -4.35 5.81 -8.31
C HIS A 113 -5.06 4.54 -7.82
N PRO A 114 -5.11 4.29 -6.49
CA PRO A 114 -5.70 3.05 -5.97
C PRO A 114 -7.19 2.87 -6.28
N MET A 115 -7.90 3.95 -6.61
CA MET A 115 -9.31 3.88 -7.01
C MET A 115 -9.49 3.66 -8.51
N ALA A 116 -8.40 3.63 -9.29
CA ALA A 116 -8.46 3.55 -10.75
C ALA A 116 -7.91 2.22 -11.25
N LYS A 117 -8.78 1.23 -11.45
CA LYS A 117 -8.47 -0.06 -12.11
C LYS A 117 -7.45 -0.93 -11.34
N LEU A 118 -7.33 -0.75 -10.03
CA LEU A 118 -6.38 -1.53 -9.24
C LEU A 118 -6.72 -3.02 -9.29
N GLU A 119 -8.00 -3.39 -9.17
CA GLU A 119 -8.41 -4.80 -9.22
C GLU A 119 -8.04 -5.44 -10.56
N ALA A 120 -8.29 -4.73 -11.67
CA ALA A 120 -7.91 -5.24 -12.99
C ALA A 120 -6.41 -5.47 -13.10
N ALA A 121 -5.60 -4.58 -12.53
CA ALA A 121 -4.15 -4.72 -12.52
C ALA A 121 -3.71 -5.93 -11.70
N ILE A 122 -4.34 -6.16 -10.56
CA ILE A 122 -4.06 -7.35 -9.73
C ILE A 122 -4.44 -8.62 -10.49
N ASP A 123 -5.62 -8.66 -11.09
CA ASP A 123 -6.09 -9.80 -11.86
C ASP A 123 -5.13 -10.13 -13.00
N ASP A 124 -4.65 -9.13 -13.73
CA ASP A 124 -3.68 -9.33 -14.81
C ASP A 124 -2.36 -9.88 -14.29
N ALA A 125 -1.90 -9.40 -13.14
CA ALA A 125 -0.65 -9.89 -12.54
C ALA A 125 -0.76 -11.33 -12.08
N LEU A 126 -1.96 -11.77 -11.68
CA LEU A 126 -2.21 -13.13 -11.19
C LEU A 126 -2.38 -14.18 -12.31
N LYS A 127 -2.48 -13.75 -13.55
CA LYS A 127 -2.64 -14.67 -14.68
C LYS A 127 -1.40 -15.56 -14.96
#